data_7e95b0e58f40f117e831a9803a4a8c31
#
_entry.id   7e95b0e58f40f117e831a9803a4a8c31
#
_cell.length_a   1.000
_cell.length_b   1.000
_cell.length_c   1.000
_cell.angle_alpha   90.00
_cell.angle_beta   90.00
_cell.angle_gamma   90.00
#
_symmetry.space_group_name_H-M   'P 1'
#
loop_
_entity.id
_entity.type
_entity.pdbx_description
1 polymer ?
#
loop_
_entity_poly.entity_id
_entity_poly.type
_entity_poly.pdbx_seq_one_letter_code
_entity_poly.pdbx_strand_id
1 'polypeptide(L)'
;MDGTRNVTDLCERYGIRKFIYVSSVHAIPEKTGGRTIKETSRFSASYVKGAYGKSKAEAAAYVKKAASRGLPATIVHPSGMIGPKDSTASYMTQLIRLYVKHGMPLSVKGGYDFVDVRDVADGIIRCMRAEAAGESYILSNEYVTIREIFDILAELTGKHAVYGSLPLGMARAAAPFCEKFSHLFGLPELVTPYSVYTLGSNGNFSHEKATRELGYHPRPLRETLEDMVQWFSANDF
;
A
#
# COMPACT_ATOMS: atom_id res chain seq x y z
N MET A 1 5.72 3.53 17.10
CA MET A 1 4.66 3.36 18.14
C MET A 1 4.50 4.63 18.99
N ASP A 2 5.57 5.20 19.51
CA ASP A 2 5.52 6.35 20.44
C ASP A 2 4.91 7.61 19.82
N GLY A 3 5.24 7.93 18.56
CA GLY A 3 4.63 9.06 17.86
C GLY A 3 3.10 8.95 17.76
N THR A 4 2.57 7.75 17.43
CA THR A 4 1.10 7.54 17.39
C THR A 4 0.48 7.71 18.77
N ARG A 5 1.12 7.17 19.81
CA ARG A 5 0.65 7.32 21.20
C ARG A 5 0.60 8.79 21.59
N ASN A 6 1.70 9.52 21.42
CA ASN A 6 1.79 10.93 21.78
C ASN A 6 0.71 11.77 21.07
N VAL A 7 0.50 11.58 19.78
CA VAL A 7 -0.53 12.30 19.03
C VAL A 7 -1.92 11.92 19.53
N THR A 8 -2.20 10.63 19.75
CA THR A 8 -3.51 10.16 20.22
C THR A 8 -3.83 10.72 21.60
N ASP A 9 -2.87 10.69 22.54
CA ASP A 9 -3.06 11.21 23.90
C ASP A 9 -3.30 12.73 23.90
N LEU A 10 -2.59 13.46 23.04
CA LEU A 10 -2.85 14.90 22.87
C LEU A 10 -4.24 15.15 22.27
N CYS A 11 -4.68 14.34 21.32
CA CYS A 11 -6.01 14.43 20.73
C CYS A 11 -7.12 14.21 21.81
N GLU A 12 -6.94 13.23 22.70
CA GLU A 12 -7.86 13.03 23.83
C GLU A 12 -7.82 14.24 24.81
N ARG A 13 -6.61 14.68 25.16
CA ARG A 13 -6.41 15.78 26.12
C ARG A 13 -7.02 17.11 25.66
N TYR A 14 -6.92 17.43 24.37
CA TYR A 14 -7.41 18.69 23.81
C TYR A 14 -8.82 18.59 23.20
N GLY A 15 -9.48 17.44 23.31
CA GLY A 15 -10.87 17.26 22.89
C GLY A 15 -11.10 17.58 21.41
N ILE A 16 -10.21 17.10 20.55
CA ILE A 16 -10.36 17.36 19.10
C ILE A 16 -11.64 16.73 18.55
N ARG A 17 -12.26 17.41 17.58
CA ARG A 17 -13.54 16.98 17.01
C ARG A 17 -13.46 15.77 16.09
N LYS A 18 -12.31 15.50 15.50
CA LYS A 18 -12.11 14.37 14.57
C LYS A 18 -10.64 14.02 14.46
N PHE A 19 -10.33 12.72 14.55
CA PHE A 19 -8.99 12.19 14.35
C PHE A 19 -9.03 11.07 13.31
N ILE A 20 -8.32 11.27 12.19
CA ILE A 20 -8.15 10.21 11.18
C ILE A 20 -6.74 9.64 11.30
N TYR A 21 -6.65 8.38 11.68
CA TYR A 21 -5.39 7.66 11.77
C TYR A 21 -5.11 6.87 10.51
N VAL A 22 -4.06 7.23 9.78
CA VAL A 22 -3.62 6.48 8.59
C VAL A 22 -2.72 5.33 9.02
N SER A 23 -3.30 4.13 9.04
CA SER A 23 -2.63 2.86 9.33
C SER A 23 -2.06 2.23 8.03
N SER A 24 -2.29 0.95 7.84
CA SER A 24 -1.97 0.18 6.63
C SER A 24 -2.74 -1.13 6.65
N VAL A 25 -2.98 -1.74 5.50
CA VAL A 25 -3.49 -3.12 5.41
C VAL A 25 -2.57 -4.14 6.08
N HIS A 26 -1.27 -3.84 6.21
CA HIS A 26 -0.33 -4.68 6.96
C HIS A 26 -0.61 -4.76 8.46
N ALA A 27 -1.47 -3.90 9.02
CA ALA A 27 -1.94 -4.01 10.39
C ALA A 27 -3.05 -5.05 10.57
N ILE A 28 -3.64 -5.53 9.47
CA ILE A 28 -4.74 -6.48 9.45
C ILE A 28 -4.19 -7.90 9.31
N PRO A 29 -4.71 -8.89 10.08
CA PRO A 29 -4.26 -10.27 9.97
C PRO A 29 -4.45 -10.83 8.56
N GLU A 30 -3.40 -11.43 8.02
CA GLU A 30 -3.43 -12.09 6.72
C GLU A 30 -4.35 -13.32 6.76
N LYS A 31 -5.21 -13.50 5.76
CA LYS A 31 -6.05 -14.69 5.62
C LYS A 31 -5.40 -15.71 4.69
N THR A 32 -5.41 -16.97 5.11
CA THR A 32 -4.90 -18.08 4.30
C THR A 32 -5.82 -18.42 3.12
N GLY A 33 -5.25 -19.03 2.09
CA GLY A 33 -6.01 -19.58 0.95
C GLY A 33 -6.63 -18.52 0.02
N GLY A 34 -6.01 -17.34 -0.09
CA GLY A 34 -6.48 -16.29 -1.02
C GLY A 34 -7.83 -15.64 -0.65
N ARG A 35 -8.36 -15.93 0.54
CA ARG A 35 -9.63 -15.36 0.98
C ARG A 35 -9.54 -13.85 1.13
N THR A 36 -10.57 -13.15 0.69
CA THR A 36 -10.66 -11.69 0.79
C THR A 36 -10.50 -11.20 2.23
N ILE A 37 -9.60 -10.25 2.41
CA ILE A 37 -9.32 -9.60 3.68
C ILE A 37 -10.26 -8.39 3.81
N LYS A 38 -11.01 -8.38 4.91
CA LYS A 38 -11.92 -7.27 5.29
C LYS A 38 -11.43 -6.63 6.58
N GLU A 39 -12.04 -5.52 6.94
CA GLU A 39 -11.73 -4.81 8.17
C GLU A 39 -11.84 -5.73 9.39
N THR A 40 -11.04 -5.42 10.41
CA THR A 40 -11.04 -6.12 11.69
C THR A 40 -11.17 -5.14 12.85
N SER A 41 -11.77 -5.59 13.93
CA SER A 41 -11.76 -4.88 15.20
C SER A 41 -10.61 -5.29 16.12
N ARG A 42 -9.87 -6.35 15.74
CA ARG A 42 -8.81 -6.94 16.55
C ARG A 42 -7.45 -6.72 15.90
N PHE A 43 -6.69 -5.80 16.44
CA PHE A 43 -5.33 -5.52 16.03
C PHE A 43 -4.35 -6.05 17.08
N SER A 44 -3.35 -6.82 16.66
CA SER A 44 -2.27 -7.31 17.52
C SER A 44 -1.01 -7.61 16.72
N ALA A 45 0.15 -7.28 17.27
CA ALA A 45 1.45 -7.63 16.70
C ALA A 45 1.63 -9.16 16.52
N SER A 46 0.93 -9.98 17.32
CA SER A 46 0.98 -11.45 17.22
C SER A 46 0.25 -12.00 15.99
N TYR A 47 -0.63 -11.22 15.37
CA TYR A 47 -1.43 -11.67 14.23
C TYR A 47 -0.85 -11.29 12.87
N VAL A 48 0.21 -10.50 12.86
CA VAL A 48 0.82 -9.96 11.63
C VAL A 48 2.32 -10.26 11.56
N LYS A 49 2.87 -10.23 10.35
CA LYS A 49 4.28 -10.50 10.09
C LYS A 49 5.06 -9.22 9.82
N GLY A 50 6.37 -9.29 10.07
CA GLY A 50 7.30 -8.18 9.83
C GLY A 50 7.21 -7.05 10.87
N ALA A 51 8.31 -6.32 11.06
CA ALA A 51 8.39 -5.25 12.05
C ALA A 51 7.42 -4.10 11.74
N TYR A 52 7.26 -3.76 10.45
CA TYR A 52 6.34 -2.73 9.99
C TYR A 52 4.89 -3.08 10.33
N GLY A 53 4.41 -4.28 9.94
CA GLY A 53 3.05 -4.73 10.23
C GLY A 53 2.76 -4.76 11.73
N LYS A 54 3.70 -5.29 12.53
CA LYS A 54 3.58 -5.33 13.99
C LYS A 54 3.44 -3.93 14.59
N SER A 55 4.29 -2.98 14.19
CA SER A 55 4.22 -1.60 14.64
C SER A 55 2.90 -0.93 14.27
N LYS A 56 2.40 -1.14 13.05
CA LYS A 56 1.11 -0.60 12.59
C LYS A 56 -0.08 -1.25 13.31
N ALA A 57 -0.04 -2.54 13.59
CA ALA A 57 -1.09 -3.24 14.35
C ALA A 57 -1.17 -2.74 15.80
N GLU A 58 -0.05 -2.57 16.49
CA GLU A 58 -0.01 -2.00 17.85
C GLU A 58 -0.54 -0.57 17.89
N ALA A 59 -0.14 0.24 16.90
CA ALA A 59 -0.61 1.62 16.79
C ALA A 59 -2.14 1.68 16.52
N ALA A 60 -2.64 0.83 15.60
CA ALA A 60 -4.08 0.73 15.34
C ALA A 60 -4.87 0.26 16.57
N ALA A 61 -4.32 -0.71 17.33
CA ALA A 61 -4.91 -1.16 18.60
C ALA A 61 -5.01 -0.02 19.61
N TYR A 62 -3.96 0.82 19.73
CA TYR A 62 -3.95 1.96 20.62
C TYR A 62 -5.02 3.00 20.25
N VAL A 63 -5.09 3.39 18.99
CA VAL A 63 -6.11 4.33 18.47
C VAL A 63 -7.51 3.76 18.65
N LYS A 64 -7.73 2.47 18.38
CA LYS A 64 -9.03 1.81 18.58
C LYS A 64 -9.47 1.83 20.06
N LYS A 65 -8.51 1.62 20.97
CA LYS A 65 -8.77 1.73 22.42
C LYS A 65 -9.10 3.16 22.82
N ALA A 66 -8.45 4.18 22.26
CA ALA A 66 -8.80 5.58 22.49
C ALA A 66 -10.21 5.90 21.97
N ALA A 67 -10.55 5.40 20.78
CA ALA A 67 -11.90 5.54 20.23
C ALA A 67 -12.97 4.93 21.13
N SER A 68 -12.72 3.78 21.76
CA SER A 68 -13.66 3.17 22.72
C SER A 68 -13.79 3.95 24.04
N ARG A 69 -12.88 4.88 24.32
CA ARG A 69 -12.98 5.82 25.47
C ARG A 69 -13.66 7.15 25.12
N GLY A 70 -14.05 7.33 23.85
CA GLY A 70 -14.76 8.51 23.38
C GLY A 70 -13.98 9.44 22.45
N LEU A 71 -12.70 9.14 22.12
CA LEU A 71 -12.00 9.89 21.08
C LEU A 71 -12.71 9.68 19.73
N PRO A 72 -13.15 10.73 19.01
CA PRO A 72 -13.80 10.60 17.71
C PRO A 72 -12.79 10.25 16.62
N ALA A 73 -12.18 9.06 16.72
CA ALA A 73 -11.15 8.55 15.83
C ALA A 73 -11.71 7.58 14.78
N THR A 74 -11.22 7.69 13.55
CA THR A 74 -11.44 6.72 12.46
C THR A 74 -10.09 6.22 11.97
N ILE A 75 -9.99 4.92 11.68
CA ILE A 75 -8.75 4.31 11.17
C ILE A 75 -8.93 4.01 9.69
N VAL A 76 -7.99 4.44 8.85
CA VAL A 76 -7.94 4.05 7.45
C VAL A 76 -6.73 3.14 7.19
N HIS A 77 -6.93 2.12 6.36
CA HIS A 77 -5.92 1.12 6.01
C HIS A 77 -5.68 1.13 4.50
N PRO A 78 -4.80 2.02 3.99
CA PRO A 78 -4.42 1.99 2.58
C PRO A 78 -3.71 0.68 2.22
N SER A 79 -3.91 0.18 1.00
CA SER A 79 -3.12 -0.87 0.39
C SER A 79 -1.80 -0.34 -0.18
N GLY A 80 -1.23 -0.94 -1.21
CA GLY A 80 -0.03 -0.46 -1.88
C GLY A 80 -0.29 0.84 -2.63
N MET A 81 0.12 1.97 -2.09
CA MET A 81 -0.10 3.27 -2.72
C MET A 81 0.87 3.50 -3.87
N ILE A 82 0.35 3.90 -5.02
CA ILE A 82 1.10 4.39 -6.19
C ILE A 82 0.44 5.67 -6.71
N GLY A 83 1.11 6.38 -7.60
CA GLY A 83 0.54 7.57 -8.24
C GLY A 83 1.59 8.58 -8.69
N PRO A 84 1.17 9.60 -9.45
CA PRO A 84 2.06 10.67 -9.88
C PRO A 84 2.51 11.54 -8.70
N LYS A 85 3.58 12.34 -8.91
CA LYS A 85 4.13 13.30 -7.94
C LYS A 85 4.79 12.68 -6.69
N ASP A 86 5.18 11.41 -6.74
CA ASP A 86 6.00 10.78 -5.70
C ASP A 86 7.47 11.22 -5.84
N SER A 87 7.82 12.35 -5.20
CA SER A 87 9.18 12.90 -5.18
C SER A 87 10.14 12.08 -4.31
N THR A 88 9.62 11.23 -3.42
CA THR A 88 10.44 10.36 -2.56
C THR A 88 10.88 9.09 -3.26
N ALA A 89 10.33 8.85 -4.45
CA ALA A 89 10.61 7.69 -5.28
C ALA A 89 10.47 6.37 -4.51
N SER A 90 9.23 6.08 -4.05
CA SER A 90 8.91 4.78 -3.42
C SER A 90 9.29 3.59 -4.32
N TYR A 91 9.37 2.39 -3.74
CA TYR A 91 9.76 1.18 -4.49
C TYR A 91 9.01 1.00 -5.80
N MET A 92 7.69 1.12 -5.77
CA MET A 92 6.87 0.96 -6.97
C MET A 92 7.08 2.10 -7.96
N THR A 93 7.22 3.33 -7.48
CA THR A 93 7.55 4.49 -8.33
C THR A 93 8.89 4.28 -9.03
N GLN A 94 9.92 3.81 -8.32
CA GLN A 94 11.22 3.52 -8.91
C GLN A 94 11.15 2.37 -9.94
N LEU A 95 10.40 1.30 -9.63
CA LEU A 95 10.22 0.16 -10.52
C LEU A 95 9.50 0.57 -11.82
N ILE A 96 8.41 1.33 -11.71
CA ILE A 96 7.65 1.84 -12.85
C ILE A 96 8.52 2.80 -13.68
N ARG A 97 9.24 3.71 -13.02
CA ARG A 97 10.16 4.64 -13.69
C ARG A 97 11.27 3.90 -14.46
N LEU A 98 11.86 2.88 -13.86
CA LEU A 98 12.89 2.06 -14.50
C LEU A 98 12.34 1.36 -15.76
N TYR A 99 11.10 0.83 -15.67
CA TYR A 99 10.44 0.25 -16.83
C TYR A 99 10.17 1.31 -17.92
N VAL A 100 9.62 2.45 -17.56
CA VAL A 100 9.34 3.54 -18.50
C VAL A 100 10.62 4.02 -19.20
N LYS A 101 11.74 4.07 -18.47
CA LYS A 101 13.02 4.54 -19.02
C LYS A 101 13.72 3.49 -19.91
N HIS A 102 13.78 2.24 -19.47
CA HIS A 102 14.63 1.22 -20.08
C HIS A 102 13.88 -0.03 -20.59
N GLY A 103 12.62 -0.22 -20.19
CA GLY A 103 11.94 -1.50 -20.29
C GLY A 103 12.50 -2.52 -19.28
N MET A 104 11.83 -3.65 -19.14
CA MET A 104 12.28 -4.74 -18.27
C MET A 104 12.08 -6.07 -19.00
N PRO A 105 13.11 -6.93 -19.06
CA PRO A 105 12.97 -8.22 -19.76
C PRO A 105 12.18 -9.25 -18.97
N LEU A 106 12.18 -9.15 -17.64
CA LEU A 106 11.56 -10.11 -16.73
C LEU A 106 10.78 -9.41 -15.63
N SER A 107 9.67 -10.03 -15.21
CA SER A 107 8.94 -9.70 -13.97
C SER A 107 9.21 -10.75 -12.88
N VAL A 108 8.60 -10.57 -11.71
CA VAL A 108 8.54 -11.59 -10.65
C VAL A 108 7.10 -12.08 -10.56
N LYS A 109 6.89 -13.39 -10.42
CA LYS A 109 5.56 -13.96 -10.15
C LYS A 109 5.04 -13.42 -8.82
N GLY A 110 3.76 -13.04 -8.82
CA GLY A 110 3.08 -12.49 -7.66
C GLY A 110 2.53 -11.11 -7.95
N GLY A 111 1.76 -10.61 -7.03
CA GLY A 111 1.07 -9.33 -7.14
C GLY A 111 0.64 -8.83 -5.79
N TYR A 112 0.02 -7.68 -5.81
CA TYR A 112 -0.53 -7.05 -4.61
C TYR A 112 -1.70 -6.15 -5.01
N ASP A 113 -2.45 -5.65 -4.03
CA ASP A 113 -3.43 -4.61 -4.27
C ASP A 113 -2.72 -3.25 -4.34
N PHE A 114 -2.96 -2.52 -5.42
CA PHE A 114 -2.42 -1.17 -5.61
C PHE A 114 -3.54 -0.16 -5.80
N VAL A 115 -3.45 0.94 -5.06
CA VAL A 115 -4.41 2.03 -5.05
C VAL A 115 -3.74 3.36 -5.39
N ASP A 116 -4.44 4.24 -6.09
CA ASP A 116 -3.95 5.59 -6.33
C ASP A 116 -3.93 6.42 -5.04
N VAL A 117 -2.81 7.09 -4.79
CA VAL A 117 -2.65 7.95 -3.60
C VAL A 117 -3.70 9.07 -3.52
N ARG A 118 -4.20 9.53 -4.66
CA ARG A 118 -5.27 10.56 -4.74
C ARG A 118 -6.61 9.99 -4.26
N ASP A 119 -6.89 8.72 -4.54
CA ASP A 119 -8.10 8.04 -4.07
C ASP A 119 -8.03 7.76 -2.57
N VAL A 120 -6.82 7.44 -2.06
CA VAL A 120 -6.59 7.36 -0.60
C VAL A 120 -6.84 8.71 0.06
N ALA A 121 -6.35 9.81 -0.53
CA ALA A 121 -6.60 11.16 -0.02
C ALA A 121 -8.09 11.52 -0.02
N ASP A 122 -8.82 11.20 -1.10
CA ASP A 122 -10.28 11.38 -1.17
C ASP A 122 -10.99 10.53 -0.11
N GLY A 123 -10.60 9.26 0.05
CA GLY A 123 -11.12 8.39 1.10
C GLY A 123 -10.94 8.96 2.52
N ILE A 124 -9.78 9.57 2.80
CA ILE A 124 -9.50 10.26 4.07
C ILE A 124 -10.43 11.47 4.25
N ILE A 125 -10.61 12.29 3.21
CA ILE A 125 -11.51 13.44 3.23
C ILE A 125 -12.96 12.99 3.46
N ARG A 126 -13.40 11.91 2.85
CA ARG A 126 -14.72 11.32 3.07
C ARG A 126 -14.89 10.85 4.52
N CYS A 127 -13.87 10.19 5.10
CA CYS A 127 -13.86 9.85 6.51
C CYS A 127 -13.96 11.07 7.44
N MET A 128 -13.34 12.20 7.07
CA MET A 128 -13.45 13.45 7.83
C MET A 128 -14.88 14.00 7.84
N ARG A 129 -15.61 13.86 6.75
CA ARG A 129 -16.99 14.36 6.58
C ARG A 129 -18.05 13.42 7.17
N ALA A 130 -17.76 12.14 7.23
CA ALA A 130 -18.69 11.13 7.73
C ALA A 130 -18.71 11.06 9.26
N GLU A 131 -19.83 10.68 9.84
CA GLU A 131 -19.96 10.35 11.27
C GLU A 131 -19.47 8.92 11.55
N ALA A 132 -18.19 8.68 11.30
CA ALA A 132 -17.58 7.34 11.31
C ALA A 132 -16.65 7.15 12.54
N ALA A 133 -16.97 7.75 13.67
CA ALA A 133 -16.17 7.61 14.89
C ALA A 133 -16.14 6.15 15.36
N GLY A 134 -14.95 5.67 15.69
CA GLY A 134 -14.72 4.29 16.11
C GLY A 134 -14.63 3.28 14.97
N GLU A 135 -14.87 3.67 13.72
CA GLU A 135 -14.82 2.79 12.55
C GLU A 135 -13.43 2.64 11.95
N SER A 136 -13.25 1.61 11.14
CA SER A 136 -12.07 1.45 10.29
C SER A 136 -12.46 1.09 8.87
N TYR A 137 -11.66 1.55 7.89
CA TYR A 137 -11.91 1.36 6.46
C TYR A 137 -10.63 0.93 5.74
N ILE A 138 -10.75 -0.08 4.91
CA ILE A 138 -9.72 -0.43 3.93
C ILE A 138 -9.90 0.47 2.71
N LEU A 139 -8.83 1.18 2.34
CA LEU A 139 -8.77 1.99 1.13
C LEU A 139 -7.86 1.25 0.13
N SER A 140 -8.43 0.29 -0.56
CA SER A 140 -7.79 -0.55 -1.57
C SER A 140 -8.44 -0.31 -2.94
N ASN A 141 -7.89 -0.94 -3.97
CA ASN A 141 -8.47 -0.93 -5.31
C ASN A 141 -8.59 -2.36 -5.82
N GLU A 142 -7.59 -2.82 -6.58
CA GLU A 142 -7.62 -4.15 -7.18
C GLU A 142 -6.28 -4.88 -7.00
N TYR A 143 -6.35 -6.21 -6.87
CA TYR A 143 -5.16 -7.06 -6.90
C TYR A 143 -4.66 -7.17 -8.34
N VAL A 144 -3.39 -6.87 -8.55
CA VAL A 144 -2.75 -6.95 -9.86
C VAL A 144 -1.34 -7.53 -9.72
N THR A 145 -0.93 -8.33 -10.69
CA THR A 145 0.43 -8.88 -10.74
C THR A 145 1.43 -7.84 -11.27
N ILE A 146 2.69 -7.99 -10.92
CA ILE A 146 3.77 -7.14 -11.47
C ILE A 146 3.84 -7.28 -13.01
N ARG A 147 3.51 -8.46 -13.53
CA ARG A 147 3.44 -8.67 -14.97
C ARG A 147 2.34 -7.82 -15.61
N GLU A 148 1.13 -7.84 -15.08
CA GLU A 148 0.01 -7.03 -15.61
C GLU A 148 0.33 -5.54 -15.59
N ILE A 149 1.01 -5.06 -14.52
CA ILE A 149 1.49 -3.66 -14.49
C ILE A 149 2.44 -3.40 -15.66
N PHE A 150 3.40 -4.29 -15.91
CA PHE A 150 4.35 -4.12 -17.01
C PHE A 150 3.69 -4.26 -18.39
N ASP A 151 2.69 -5.12 -18.53
CA ASP A 151 1.95 -5.26 -19.78
C ASP A 151 1.17 -3.96 -20.10
N ILE A 152 0.54 -3.34 -19.10
CA ILE A 152 -0.11 -2.01 -19.26
C ILE A 152 0.94 -0.94 -19.61
N LEU A 153 2.09 -0.92 -18.92
CA LEU A 153 3.15 0.05 -19.23
C LEU A 153 3.75 -0.15 -20.63
N ALA A 154 3.83 -1.40 -21.09
CA ALA A 154 4.26 -1.70 -22.47
C ALA A 154 3.33 -1.04 -23.51
N GLU A 155 2.03 -1.18 -23.32
CA GLU A 155 1.03 -0.53 -24.18
C GLU A 155 1.14 0.99 -24.16
N LEU A 156 1.28 1.58 -22.96
CA LEU A 156 1.35 3.04 -22.79
C LEU A 156 2.63 3.67 -23.33
N THR A 157 3.75 2.94 -23.30
CA THR A 157 5.07 3.48 -23.67
C THR A 157 5.60 2.99 -25.01
N GLY A 158 4.94 2.00 -25.64
CA GLY A 158 5.43 1.34 -26.85
C GLY A 158 6.69 0.48 -26.63
N LYS A 159 7.07 0.21 -25.38
CA LYS A 159 8.21 -0.66 -25.04
C LYS A 159 7.84 -2.13 -25.14
N HIS A 160 8.87 -2.98 -25.18
CA HIS A 160 8.65 -4.42 -25.21
C HIS A 160 7.99 -4.93 -23.93
N ALA A 161 6.98 -5.78 -24.09
CA ALA A 161 6.42 -6.55 -22.99
C ALA A 161 7.48 -7.48 -22.36
N VAL A 162 7.29 -7.86 -21.10
CA VAL A 162 8.21 -8.78 -20.41
C VAL A 162 8.18 -10.17 -21.05
N TYR A 163 9.33 -10.77 -21.28
CA TYR A 163 9.45 -12.10 -21.88
C TYR A 163 9.01 -13.22 -20.95
N GLY A 164 9.04 -12.99 -19.61
CA GLY A 164 8.67 -14.00 -18.64
C GLY A 164 8.63 -13.46 -17.21
N SER A 165 8.30 -14.37 -16.28
CA SER A 165 8.25 -14.05 -14.85
C SER A 165 9.05 -15.05 -14.04
N LEU A 166 9.97 -14.58 -13.21
CA LEU A 166 10.73 -15.39 -12.26
C LEU A 166 9.81 -15.99 -11.21
N PRO A 167 9.92 -17.31 -10.93
CA PRO A 167 9.20 -17.92 -9.82
C PRO A 167 9.57 -17.26 -8.48
N LEU A 168 8.59 -17.13 -7.57
CA LEU A 168 8.80 -16.53 -6.24
C LEU A 168 9.92 -17.21 -5.43
N GLY A 169 10.10 -18.53 -5.58
CA GLY A 169 11.18 -19.27 -4.92
C GLY A 169 12.56 -18.78 -5.35
N MET A 170 12.77 -18.55 -6.65
CA MET A 170 14.01 -18.02 -7.19
C MET A 170 14.21 -16.55 -6.76
N ALA A 171 13.16 -15.74 -6.83
CA ALA A 171 13.21 -14.35 -6.38
C ALA A 171 13.55 -14.25 -4.89
N ARG A 172 12.98 -15.12 -4.03
CA ARG A 172 13.31 -15.19 -2.59
C ARG A 172 14.77 -15.56 -2.33
N ALA A 173 15.33 -16.51 -3.09
CA ALA A 173 16.72 -16.90 -2.95
C ALA A 173 17.68 -15.78 -3.40
N ALA A 174 17.32 -15.04 -4.45
CA ALA A 174 18.14 -13.94 -4.98
C ALA A 174 18.04 -12.64 -4.15
N ALA A 175 16.90 -12.38 -3.51
CA ALA A 175 16.61 -11.11 -2.86
C ALA A 175 17.68 -10.62 -1.86
N PRO A 176 18.25 -11.44 -0.94
CA PRO A 176 19.29 -10.97 -0.03
C PRO A 176 20.57 -10.53 -0.75
N PHE A 177 20.89 -11.17 -1.88
CA PHE A 177 22.08 -10.81 -2.68
C PHE A 177 21.82 -9.53 -3.46
N CYS A 178 20.62 -9.38 -4.04
CA CYS A 178 20.22 -8.16 -4.74
C CYS A 178 20.23 -6.95 -3.79
N GLU A 179 19.64 -7.08 -2.60
CA GLU A 179 19.63 -6.03 -1.58
C GLU A 179 21.04 -5.59 -1.18
N LYS A 180 21.90 -6.56 -0.85
CA LYS A 180 23.30 -6.29 -0.49
C LYS A 180 24.08 -5.64 -1.65
N PHE A 181 23.88 -6.10 -2.88
CA PHE A 181 24.50 -5.53 -4.06
C PHE A 181 24.01 -4.10 -4.30
N SER A 182 22.72 -3.86 -4.26
CA SER A 182 22.14 -2.52 -4.41
C SER A 182 22.69 -1.56 -3.35
N HIS A 183 22.75 -2.00 -2.09
CA HIS A 183 23.30 -1.20 -1.00
C HIS A 183 24.78 -0.85 -1.22
N LEU A 184 25.59 -1.83 -1.69
CA LEU A 184 27.03 -1.63 -1.93
C LEU A 184 27.31 -0.63 -3.06
N PHE A 185 26.47 -0.62 -4.11
CA PHE A 185 26.65 0.22 -5.29
C PHE A 185 25.74 1.47 -5.31
N GLY A 186 25.01 1.74 -4.24
CA GLY A 186 24.09 2.90 -4.17
C GLY A 186 22.94 2.83 -5.18
N LEU A 187 22.54 1.62 -5.58
CA LEU A 187 21.45 1.37 -6.52
C LEU A 187 20.11 1.26 -5.79
N PRO A 188 18.99 1.52 -6.47
CA PRO A 188 17.67 1.30 -5.89
C PRO A 188 17.45 -0.15 -5.43
N GLU A 189 17.00 -0.34 -4.20
CA GLU A 189 16.73 -1.65 -3.60
C GLU A 189 15.38 -2.21 -4.04
N LEU A 190 15.21 -2.49 -5.34
CA LEU A 190 13.93 -2.93 -5.93
C LEU A 190 13.54 -4.36 -5.56
N VAL A 191 14.53 -5.24 -5.32
CA VAL A 191 14.31 -6.64 -4.97
C VAL A 191 14.88 -6.91 -3.58
N THR A 192 14.03 -6.77 -2.57
CA THR A 192 14.36 -7.05 -1.17
C THR A 192 13.61 -8.29 -0.67
N PRO A 193 14.08 -8.96 0.39
CA PRO A 193 13.31 -10.04 1.02
C PRO A 193 11.88 -9.63 1.39
N TYR A 194 11.69 -8.37 1.82
CA TYR A 194 10.38 -7.86 2.18
C TYR A 194 9.48 -7.62 0.96
N SER A 195 10.01 -7.03 -0.14
CA SER A 195 9.23 -6.82 -1.36
C SER A 195 8.77 -8.16 -1.97
N VAL A 196 9.66 -9.15 -2.02
CA VAL A 196 9.32 -10.49 -2.53
C VAL A 196 8.34 -11.23 -1.60
N TYR A 197 8.46 -11.05 -0.28
CA TYR A 197 7.48 -11.56 0.67
C TYR A 197 6.09 -10.96 0.41
N THR A 198 5.99 -9.64 0.24
CA THR A 198 4.73 -8.92 -0.01
C THR A 198 4.06 -9.41 -1.30
N LEU A 199 4.82 -9.56 -2.41
CA LEU A 199 4.29 -10.08 -3.67
C LEU A 199 3.77 -11.53 -3.58
N GLY A 200 4.25 -12.30 -2.62
CA GLY A 200 3.78 -13.67 -2.37
C GLY A 200 2.74 -13.79 -1.27
N SER A 201 2.38 -12.69 -0.62
CA SER A 201 1.36 -12.64 0.42
C SER A 201 -0.05 -12.53 -0.16
N ASN A 202 -1.07 -12.70 0.68
CA ASN A 202 -2.45 -12.46 0.26
C ASN A 202 -2.72 -10.96 0.18
N GLY A 203 -2.73 -10.42 -1.05
CA GLY A 203 -3.05 -9.03 -1.34
C GLY A 203 -4.51 -8.78 -1.75
N ASN A 204 -5.42 -9.72 -1.50
CA ASN A 204 -6.83 -9.58 -1.87
C ASN A 204 -7.60 -8.85 -0.76
N PHE A 205 -7.68 -7.52 -0.85
CA PHE A 205 -8.41 -6.67 0.10
C PHE A 205 -9.76 -6.24 -0.45
N SER A 206 -10.73 -5.98 0.45
CA SER A 206 -12.05 -5.46 0.08
C SER A 206 -12.23 -4.04 0.59
N HIS A 207 -12.57 -3.14 -0.31
CA HIS A 207 -13.02 -1.78 0.02
C HIS A 207 -14.55 -1.63 0.04
N GLU A 208 -15.31 -2.74 -0.01
CA GLU A 208 -16.78 -2.72 -0.05
C GLU A 208 -17.41 -1.88 1.08
N LYS A 209 -16.82 -1.92 2.28
CA LYS A 209 -17.30 -1.12 3.41
C LYS A 209 -17.10 0.37 3.14
N ALA A 210 -15.92 0.78 2.66
CA ALA A 210 -15.64 2.16 2.31
C ALA A 210 -16.55 2.64 1.16
N THR A 211 -16.79 1.79 0.17
CA THR A 211 -17.73 2.11 -0.92
C THR A 211 -19.15 2.34 -0.39
N ARG A 212 -19.68 1.44 0.42
CA ARG A 212 -21.05 1.51 0.93
C ARG A 212 -21.26 2.69 1.90
N GLU A 213 -20.31 2.95 2.80
CA GLU A 213 -20.48 3.88 3.91
C GLU A 213 -19.92 5.27 3.63
N LEU A 214 -18.92 5.37 2.75
CA LEU A 214 -18.23 6.63 2.44
C LEU A 214 -18.44 7.08 0.97
N GLY A 215 -19.02 6.23 0.13
CA GLY A 215 -19.08 6.47 -1.32
C GLY A 215 -17.68 6.46 -1.95
N TYR A 216 -16.76 5.65 -1.43
CA TYR A 216 -15.40 5.50 -1.94
C TYR A 216 -15.40 4.70 -3.24
N HIS A 217 -14.85 5.27 -4.32
CA HIS A 217 -14.74 4.64 -5.62
C HIS A 217 -13.34 4.92 -6.19
N PRO A 218 -12.39 3.98 -6.05
CA PRO A 218 -11.05 4.17 -6.59
C PRO A 218 -11.07 4.12 -8.12
N ARG A 219 -10.16 4.85 -8.76
CA ARG A 219 -9.98 4.86 -10.22
C ARG A 219 -9.39 3.55 -10.72
N PRO A 220 -9.61 3.18 -11.99
CA PRO A 220 -8.93 2.06 -12.61
C PRO A 220 -7.41 2.23 -12.54
N LEU A 221 -6.69 1.14 -12.24
CA LEU A 221 -5.22 1.16 -12.14
C LEU A 221 -4.55 1.71 -13.41
N ARG A 222 -5.12 1.42 -14.58
CA ARG A 222 -4.62 1.90 -15.87
C ARG A 222 -4.53 3.44 -15.91
N GLU A 223 -5.54 4.14 -15.42
CA GLU A 223 -5.54 5.61 -15.34
C GLU A 223 -4.40 6.12 -14.45
N THR A 224 -4.17 5.47 -13.31
CA THR A 224 -3.05 5.81 -12.43
C THR A 224 -1.70 5.63 -13.11
N LEU A 225 -1.51 4.52 -13.83
CA LEU A 225 -0.26 4.24 -14.55
C LEU A 225 -0.04 5.22 -15.72
N GLU A 226 -1.09 5.57 -16.44
CA GLU A 226 -1.05 6.58 -17.51
C GLU A 226 -0.60 7.95 -16.98
N ASP A 227 -1.21 8.41 -15.88
CA ASP A 227 -0.83 9.66 -15.22
C ASP A 227 0.62 9.63 -14.71
N MET A 228 1.09 8.48 -14.22
CA MET A 228 2.48 8.31 -13.79
C MET A 228 3.45 8.41 -14.98
N VAL A 229 3.13 7.76 -16.11
CA VAL A 229 3.95 7.83 -17.33
C VAL A 229 4.02 9.27 -17.84
N GLN A 230 2.89 9.98 -17.89
CA GLN A 230 2.83 11.40 -18.27
C GLN A 230 3.67 12.27 -17.33
N TRP A 231 3.57 12.02 -16.02
CA TRP A 231 4.34 12.77 -15.03
C TRP A 231 5.84 12.55 -15.15
N PHE A 232 6.30 11.32 -15.40
CA PHE A 232 7.72 11.03 -15.66
C PHE A 232 8.22 11.73 -16.91
N SER A 233 7.41 11.73 -17.98
CA SER A 233 7.78 12.39 -19.24
C SER A 233 7.90 13.90 -19.12
N ALA A 234 7.08 14.52 -18.24
CA ALA A 234 7.06 15.98 -18.08
C ALA A 234 8.15 16.51 -17.13
N ASN A 235 8.80 15.66 -16.32
CA ASN A 235 9.70 16.10 -15.25
C ASN A 235 11.15 15.59 -15.39
N ASP A 236 11.54 15.02 -16.52
CA ASP A 236 12.93 14.56 -16.81
C ASP A 236 13.55 13.70 -15.69
N PHE A 237 12.78 12.77 -15.13
CA PHE A 237 13.23 11.89 -14.05
C PHE A 237 13.99 10.67 -14.56
#